data_95a12545453729b3e226c32a78a94f9e
#
_entry.id   95a12545453729b3e226c32a78a94f9e
#
_cell.length_a   1.000
_cell.length_b   1.000
_cell.length_c   1.000
_cell.angle_alpha   90.00
_cell.angle_beta   90.00
_cell.angle_gamma   90.00
#
_symmetry.space_group_name_H-M   'P 1'
#
loop_
_entity.id
_entity.type
_entity.pdbx_description
1 polymer ?
#
loop_
_entity_poly.entity_id
_entity_poly.type
_entity_poly.pdbx_seq_one_letter_code
_entity_poly.pdbx_strand_id
1 'polypeptide(L)'
;PECKSTVLKLADVVGSTAALLKYAVNHPENMYIVATESGILHEMQKKCPQTTFIPAPPNDSTCGCNECSFMRLNTLEKLYECLKNEAPEITVDPEVAKKAVKPIQRMLEISAKLGL
;
A
#
# COMPACT_ATOMS: atom_id res chain seq x y z
N PRO A 1 -9.15 0.32 -1.77
CA PRO A 1 -10.12 1.41 -2.05
C PRO A 1 -9.95 2.03 -3.43
N GLU A 2 -8.74 1.95 -4.02
CA GLU A 2 -8.40 2.58 -5.31
C GLU A 2 -8.78 1.73 -6.52
N CYS A 3 -9.24 0.51 -6.29
CA CYS A 3 -9.69 -0.37 -7.34
C CYS A 3 -10.97 0.15 -8.02
N LYS A 4 -11.14 -0.19 -9.30
CA LYS A 4 -12.38 0.10 -10.03
C LYS A 4 -13.58 -0.56 -9.35
N SER A 5 -14.74 0.08 -9.43
CA SER A 5 -15.98 -0.42 -8.80
C SER A 5 -16.38 -1.83 -9.24
N THR A 6 -16.01 -2.24 -10.45
CA THR A 6 -16.21 -3.60 -10.96
C THR A 6 -15.40 -4.63 -10.19
N VAL A 7 -14.16 -4.31 -9.84
CA VAL A 7 -13.29 -5.17 -9.02
C VAL A 7 -13.81 -5.25 -7.59
N LEU A 8 -14.18 -4.10 -7.00
CA LEU A 8 -14.73 -4.05 -5.64
C LEU A 8 -16.00 -4.87 -5.47
N LYS A 9 -16.83 -4.97 -6.51
CA LYS A 9 -18.06 -5.80 -6.48
C LYS A 9 -17.80 -7.30 -6.48
N LEU A 10 -16.62 -7.73 -6.95
CA LEU A 10 -16.22 -9.13 -7.01
C LEU A 10 -15.35 -9.53 -5.79
N ALA A 11 -14.93 -8.55 -4.98
CA ALA A 11 -14.05 -8.80 -3.86
C ALA A 11 -14.81 -9.33 -2.65
N ASP A 12 -14.32 -10.41 -2.06
CA ASP A 12 -14.82 -10.94 -0.78
C ASP A 12 -14.43 -10.03 0.38
N VAL A 13 -13.27 -9.38 0.29
CA VAL A 13 -12.74 -8.49 1.33
C VAL A 13 -12.17 -7.22 0.72
N VAL A 14 -12.54 -6.08 1.29
CA VAL A 14 -12.01 -4.75 0.91
C VAL A 14 -11.45 -4.07 2.15
N GLY A 15 -10.21 -3.59 2.06
CA GLY A 15 -9.56 -2.94 3.19
C GLY A 15 -8.20 -2.32 2.82
N SER A 16 -7.53 -1.79 3.84
CA SER A 16 -6.14 -1.37 3.70
C SER A 16 -5.22 -2.58 3.49
N THR A 17 -4.03 -2.36 2.98
CA THR A 17 -3.00 -3.41 2.81
C THR A 17 -2.76 -4.19 4.11
N ALA A 18 -2.68 -3.48 5.24
CA ALA A 18 -2.54 -4.11 6.56
C ALA A 18 -3.76 -4.95 6.95
N ALA A 19 -4.98 -4.47 6.64
CA ALA A 19 -6.22 -5.21 6.89
C ALA A 19 -6.28 -6.49 6.05
N LEU A 20 -5.87 -6.44 4.78
CA LEU A 20 -5.82 -7.61 3.89
C LEU A 20 -4.82 -8.64 4.40
N LEU A 21 -3.63 -8.22 4.84
CA LEU A 21 -2.64 -9.12 5.45
C LEU A 21 -3.20 -9.78 6.72
N LYS A 22 -3.80 -8.99 7.62
CA LYS A 22 -4.41 -9.50 8.85
C LYS A 22 -5.55 -10.48 8.55
N TYR A 23 -6.35 -10.20 7.53
CA TYR A 23 -7.42 -11.10 7.10
C TYR A 23 -6.85 -12.45 6.65
N ALA A 24 -5.85 -12.47 5.78
CA ALA A 24 -5.22 -13.70 5.28
C ALA A 24 -4.60 -14.54 6.41
N VAL A 25 -4.01 -13.91 7.42
CA VAL A 25 -3.47 -14.60 8.60
C VAL A 25 -4.57 -15.26 9.45
N ASN A 26 -5.70 -14.58 9.60
CA ASN A 26 -6.81 -15.05 10.44
C ASN A 26 -7.75 -16.03 9.73
N HIS A 27 -7.73 -16.08 8.42
CA HIS A 27 -8.58 -16.93 7.58
C HIS A 27 -7.70 -17.68 6.58
N PRO A 28 -6.96 -18.70 7.01
CA PRO A 28 -6.04 -19.42 6.14
C PRO A 28 -6.80 -20.19 5.05
N GLU A 29 -6.62 -19.77 3.82
CA GLU A 29 -7.13 -20.41 2.62
C GLU A 29 -5.98 -20.94 1.76
N ASN A 30 -6.27 -21.86 0.85
CA ASN A 30 -5.24 -22.39 -0.04
C ASN A 30 -4.73 -21.35 -1.03
N MET A 31 -5.59 -20.39 -1.42
CA MET A 31 -5.26 -19.41 -2.44
C MET A 31 -6.07 -18.11 -2.24
N TYR A 32 -5.38 -16.98 -2.48
CA TYR A 32 -5.98 -15.66 -2.57
C TYR A 32 -5.59 -14.96 -3.87
N ILE A 33 -6.55 -14.27 -4.49
CA ILE A 33 -6.29 -13.29 -5.54
C ILE A 33 -6.23 -11.91 -4.87
N VAL A 34 -5.11 -11.23 -4.99
CA VAL A 34 -4.83 -9.99 -4.26
C VAL A 34 -4.75 -8.80 -5.22
N ALA A 35 -5.70 -7.87 -5.10
CA ALA A 35 -5.82 -6.68 -5.94
C ALA A 35 -5.30 -5.43 -5.21
N THR A 36 -3.99 -5.37 -4.98
CA THR A 36 -3.28 -4.21 -4.42
C THR A 36 -1.85 -4.17 -4.95
N GLU A 37 -1.02 -3.28 -4.45
CA GLU A 37 0.40 -3.20 -4.84
C GLU A 37 1.09 -4.54 -4.57
N SER A 38 1.81 -5.06 -5.56
CA SER A 38 2.33 -6.43 -5.57
C SER A 38 3.41 -6.70 -4.51
N GLY A 39 4.09 -5.68 -4.02
CA GLY A 39 5.12 -5.83 -2.99
C GLY A 39 4.62 -6.42 -1.68
N ILE A 40 3.32 -6.28 -1.36
CA ILE A 40 2.74 -6.88 -0.15
C ILE A 40 2.69 -8.41 -0.22
N LEU A 41 2.70 -8.99 -1.41
CA LEU A 41 2.62 -10.46 -1.58
C LEU A 41 3.80 -11.15 -0.91
N HIS A 42 4.98 -10.53 -0.91
CA HIS A 42 6.14 -11.03 -0.19
C HIS A 42 5.88 -11.16 1.32
N GLU A 43 5.32 -10.12 1.93
CA GLU A 43 5.00 -10.15 3.36
C GLU A 43 3.85 -11.12 3.68
N MET A 44 2.84 -11.21 2.79
CA MET A 44 1.78 -12.20 2.91
C MET A 44 2.34 -13.63 2.86
N GLN A 45 3.23 -13.93 1.90
CA GLN A 45 3.85 -15.25 1.76
C GLN A 45 4.71 -15.61 2.99
N LYS A 46 5.44 -14.65 3.57
CA LYS A 46 6.19 -14.87 4.80
C LYS A 46 5.30 -15.22 6.00
N LYS A 47 4.13 -14.58 6.10
CA LYS A 47 3.18 -14.82 7.20
C LYS A 47 2.33 -16.06 7.00
N CYS A 48 2.02 -16.40 5.75
CA CYS A 48 1.18 -17.54 5.39
C CYS A 48 1.90 -18.41 4.34
N PRO A 49 2.93 -19.18 4.73
CA PRO A 49 3.80 -19.90 3.79
C PRO A 49 3.09 -21.02 3.01
N GLN A 50 1.96 -21.50 3.52
CA GLN A 50 1.17 -22.58 2.90
C GLN A 50 0.09 -22.04 1.92
N THR A 51 -0.13 -20.72 1.89
CA THR A 51 -1.14 -20.08 1.06
C THR A 51 -0.50 -19.57 -0.24
N THR A 52 -1.16 -19.77 -1.37
CA THR A 52 -0.75 -19.19 -2.65
C THR A 52 -1.38 -17.82 -2.83
N PHE A 53 -0.56 -16.80 -3.03
CA PHE A 53 -1.01 -15.44 -3.33
C PHE A 53 -0.79 -15.11 -4.80
N ILE A 54 -1.87 -14.81 -5.52
CA ILE A 54 -1.86 -14.45 -6.94
C ILE A 54 -2.17 -12.96 -7.06
N PRO A 55 -1.29 -12.15 -7.67
CA PRO A 55 -1.63 -10.76 -7.95
C PRO A 55 -2.76 -10.71 -8.98
N ALA A 56 -3.74 -9.83 -8.75
CA ALA A 56 -4.77 -9.60 -9.74
C ALA A 56 -4.12 -9.12 -11.06
N PRO A 57 -4.55 -9.61 -12.21
CA PRO A 57 -3.96 -9.23 -13.49
C PRO A 57 -4.14 -7.74 -13.76
N PRO A 58 -3.16 -7.09 -14.41
CA PRO A 58 -3.33 -5.70 -14.86
C PRO A 58 -4.43 -5.60 -15.93
N ASN A 59 -4.95 -4.39 -16.14
CA ASN A 59 -6.01 -4.18 -17.16
C ASN A 59 -5.54 -4.49 -18.60
N ASP A 60 -4.26 -4.30 -18.86
CA ASP A 60 -3.61 -4.64 -20.13
C ASP A 60 -2.12 -4.92 -19.88
N SER A 61 -1.43 -5.44 -20.90
CA SER A 61 -0.01 -5.79 -20.80
C SER A 61 0.95 -4.61 -20.67
N THR A 62 0.46 -3.38 -20.84
CA THR A 62 1.24 -2.15 -20.71
C THR A 62 1.02 -1.48 -19.36
N CYS A 63 0.02 -1.93 -18.59
CA CYS A 63 -0.35 -1.36 -17.30
C CYS A 63 0.31 -2.14 -16.15
N GLY A 64 1.25 -1.52 -15.49
CA GLY A 64 1.74 -1.97 -14.17
C GLY A 64 0.77 -1.60 -13.04
N CYS A 65 -0.53 -1.85 -13.20
CA CYS A 65 -1.57 -1.34 -12.30
C CYS A 65 -1.47 -1.85 -10.86
N ASN A 66 -0.78 -2.96 -10.65
CA ASN A 66 -0.48 -3.52 -9.33
C ASN A 66 0.96 -3.22 -8.86
N GLU A 67 1.67 -2.35 -9.58
CA GLU A 67 2.98 -1.84 -9.20
C GLU A 67 2.97 -0.31 -9.16
N CYS A 68 3.35 0.26 -8.03
CA CYS A 68 3.46 1.71 -7.91
C CYS A 68 4.76 2.19 -8.55
N SER A 69 4.67 2.88 -9.69
CA SER A 69 5.82 3.42 -10.41
C SER A 69 6.66 4.37 -9.55
N PHE A 70 6.03 5.14 -8.66
CA PHE A 70 6.74 6.03 -7.74
C PHE A 70 7.52 5.26 -6.67
N MET A 71 6.96 4.17 -6.12
CA MET A 71 7.69 3.32 -5.18
C MET A 71 8.90 2.63 -5.85
N ARG A 72 8.78 2.30 -7.14
CA ARG A 72 9.87 1.71 -7.94
C ARG A 72 11.03 2.67 -8.23
N LEU A 73 10.85 3.97 -8.01
CA LEU A 73 11.94 4.95 -8.08
C LEU A 73 12.92 4.81 -6.91
N ASN A 74 12.51 4.21 -5.80
CA ASN A 74 13.36 3.95 -4.66
C ASN A 74 14.13 2.65 -4.89
N THR A 75 15.46 2.75 -4.94
CA THR A 75 16.36 1.60 -5.03
C THR A 75 17.15 1.45 -3.74
N LEU A 76 17.74 0.28 -3.53
CA LEU A 76 18.57 0.02 -2.37
C LEU A 76 19.78 0.96 -2.33
N GLU A 77 20.40 1.25 -3.48
CA GLU A 77 21.50 2.18 -3.61
C GLU A 77 21.09 3.60 -3.22
N LYS A 78 19.94 4.09 -3.71
CA LYS A 78 19.42 5.41 -3.34
C LYS A 78 19.13 5.52 -1.85
N LEU A 79 18.58 4.46 -1.26
CA LEU A 79 18.34 4.41 0.17
C LEU A 79 19.66 4.45 0.96
N TYR A 80 20.65 3.66 0.55
CA TYR A 80 21.96 3.66 1.16
C TYR A 80 22.65 5.03 1.07
N GLU A 81 22.66 5.64 -0.12
CA GLU A 81 23.27 6.96 -0.31
C GLU A 81 22.54 8.06 0.46
N CYS A 82 21.21 7.98 0.55
CA CYS A 82 20.41 8.90 1.35
C CYS A 82 20.77 8.80 2.83
N LEU A 83 20.85 7.61 3.39
CA LEU A 83 21.21 7.39 4.80
C LEU A 83 22.67 7.79 5.09
N LYS A 84 23.57 7.50 4.18
CA LYS A 84 25.01 7.80 4.33
C LYS A 84 25.30 9.29 4.29
N ASN A 85 24.62 10.02 3.40
CA ASN A 85 24.89 11.43 3.12
C ASN A 85 23.85 12.37 3.77
N GLU A 86 22.82 11.82 4.42
CA GLU A 86 21.65 12.57 4.94
C GLU A 86 21.04 13.52 3.89
N ALA A 87 21.01 13.05 2.62
CA ALA A 87 20.57 13.83 1.46
C ALA A 87 19.86 12.95 0.43
N PRO A 88 18.94 13.52 -0.38
CA PRO A 88 18.49 14.91 -0.35
C PRO A 88 17.52 15.21 0.79
N GLU A 89 17.58 16.39 1.35
CA GLU A 89 16.56 16.89 2.25
C GLU A 89 15.29 17.28 1.44
N ILE A 90 14.14 16.81 1.89
CA ILE A 90 12.86 17.18 1.27
C ILE A 90 12.29 18.39 2.00
N THR A 91 12.17 19.49 1.30
CA THR A 91 11.57 20.72 1.82
C THR A 91 10.24 20.99 1.12
N VAL A 92 9.30 21.55 1.85
CA VAL A 92 8.00 21.98 1.34
C VAL A 92 7.85 23.47 1.58
N ASP A 93 7.35 24.21 0.59
CA ASP A 93 7.03 25.61 0.75
C ASP A 93 6.20 25.86 2.02
N PRO A 94 6.55 26.80 2.90
CA PRO A 94 5.89 27.02 4.18
C PRO A 94 4.38 27.29 4.06
N GLU A 95 3.95 28.02 3.04
CA GLU A 95 2.52 28.31 2.84
C GLU A 95 1.75 27.08 2.36
N VAL A 96 2.39 26.24 1.54
CA VAL A 96 1.83 24.93 1.16
C VAL A 96 1.75 24.01 2.37
N ALA A 97 2.81 23.91 3.15
CA ALA A 97 2.88 23.09 4.35
C ALA A 97 1.78 23.46 5.35
N LYS A 98 1.61 24.77 5.62
CA LYS A 98 0.57 25.31 6.52
C LYS A 98 -0.85 24.93 6.08
N LYS A 99 -1.11 24.93 4.76
CA LYS A 99 -2.40 24.50 4.22
C LYS A 99 -2.57 22.98 4.28
N ALA A 100 -1.54 22.23 3.95
CA ALA A 100 -1.55 20.76 3.90
C ALA A 100 -1.68 20.11 5.30
N VAL A 101 -1.21 20.75 6.35
CA VAL A 101 -1.33 20.23 7.73
C VAL A 101 -2.80 20.15 8.20
N LYS A 102 -3.66 21.08 7.78
CA LYS A 102 -5.06 21.14 8.25
C LYS A 102 -5.85 19.84 8.01
N PRO A 103 -5.91 19.28 6.80
CA PRO A 103 -6.62 18.02 6.57
C PRO A 103 -5.98 16.84 7.30
N ILE A 104 -4.65 16.83 7.47
CA ILE A 104 -3.94 15.80 8.24
C ILE A 104 -4.36 15.85 9.71
N GLN A 105 -4.34 17.04 10.33
CA GLN A 105 -4.79 17.22 11.71
C GLN A 105 -6.26 16.78 11.88
N ARG A 106 -7.12 17.15 10.93
CA ARG A 106 -8.51 16.74 10.96
C ARG A 106 -8.70 15.23 10.84
N MET A 107 -7.93 14.58 10.00
CA MET A 107 -7.92 13.12 9.89
C MET A 107 -7.51 12.47 11.23
N LEU A 108 -6.44 12.94 11.86
CA LEU A 108 -5.97 12.41 13.14
C LEU A 108 -7.01 12.61 14.28
N GLU A 109 -7.66 13.77 14.33
CA GLU A 109 -8.74 14.03 15.28
C GLU A 109 -9.92 13.06 15.11
N ILE A 110 -10.31 12.78 13.85
CA ILE A 110 -11.40 11.85 13.55
C ILE A 110 -11.00 10.42 13.90
N SER A 111 -9.79 9.99 13.53
CA SER A 111 -9.27 8.67 13.87
C SER A 111 -9.23 8.45 15.38
N ALA A 112 -8.72 9.42 16.12
CA ALA A 112 -8.69 9.33 17.59
C ALA A 112 -10.10 9.22 18.22
N LYS A 113 -11.10 9.92 17.66
CA LYS A 113 -12.50 9.81 18.13
C LYS A 113 -13.13 8.46 17.81
N LEU A 114 -12.69 7.81 16.73
CA LEU A 114 -13.20 6.51 16.31
C LEU A 114 -12.40 5.34 16.90
N GLY A 115 -11.33 5.61 17.66
CA GLY A 115 -10.45 4.58 18.22
C GLY A 115 -9.61 3.83 17.18
N LEU A 116 -9.26 4.50 16.07
CA LEU A 116 -8.48 3.96 14.96
C LEU A 116 -7.01 4.34 15.09
#